data_c6a72829b16fa12b9ce193f7648d6312
#
_entry.id   c6a72829b16fa12b9ce193f7648d6312
#
_cell.length_a   1.000
_cell.length_b   1.000
_cell.length_c   1.000
_cell.angle_alpha   90.00
_cell.angle_beta   90.00
_cell.angle_gamma   90.00
#
_symmetry.space_group_name_H-M   'P 1'
#
loop_
_entity.id
_entity.type
_entity.pdbx_description
1 polymer ?
#
loop_
_entity_poly.entity_id
_entity_poly.type
_entity_poly.pdbx_seq_one_letter_code
_entity_poly.pdbx_strand_id
1 'polypeptide(L)'
;NGVILDQYGKRGPMNEYEMPTVSLPLKIEDAPANTVSYALVLEDKDAFPVCGFSWIHWTAANITKTELQENESQSATDFIQGVNSWISDGTPVEACSYYGGMAPPDAPHVYEIHVYALDTMLDLKQGFNYNELYHQMDGHILDQGTLKGIYKN
;
A
#
# COMPACT_ATOMS: atom_id res chain seq x y z
N ASN A 1 -7.74 -1.99 16.89
CA ASN A 1 -6.91 -1.20 15.97
C ASN A 1 -5.67 -0.71 16.71
N GLY A 2 -4.49 -0.93 16.14
CA GLY A 2 -3.23 -0.41 16.65
C GLY A 2 -2.99 1.04 16.26
N VAL A 3 -1.95 1.63 16.86
CA VAL A 3 -1.46 2.96 16.48
C VAL A 3 -0.29 2.79 15.53
N ILE A 4 -0.35 3.49 14.39
CA ILE A 4 0.74 3.51 13.42
C ILE A 4 1.79 4.51 13.92
N LEU A 5 3.05 4.09 13.96
CA LEU A 5 4.15 4.92 14.48
C LEU A 5 4.45 6.10 13.56
N ASP A 6 4.96 7.16 14.17
CA ASP A 6 5.19 8.46 13.51
C ASP A 6 6.06 8.38 12.25
N GLN A 7 7.08 7.52 12.24
CA GLN A 7 8.03 7.42 11.12
C GLN A 7 7.38 6.95 9.81
N TYR A 8 6.21 6.32 9.87
CA TYR A 8 5.54 5.79 8.68
C TYR A 8 4.63 6.80 7.98
N GLY A 9 4.52 8.01 8.51
CA GLY A 9 3.69 9.08 7.97
C GLY A 9 4.36 10.45 8.00
N LYS A 10 3.55 11.50 7.99
CA LYS A 10 4.00 12.90 7.85
C LYS A 10 4.98 13.38 8.93
N ARG A 11 5.08 12.68 10.05
CA ARG A 11 6.06 12.99 11.10
C ARG A 11 7.39 12.26 10.91
N GLY A 12 7.50 11.42 9.88
CA GLY A 12 8.73 10.77 9.47
C GLY A 12 9.39 11.43 8.27
N PRO A 13 10.39 10.76 7.68
CA PRO A 13 11.06 11.25 6.47
C PRO A 13 10.10 11.37 5.29
N MET A 14 10.27 12.45 4.52
CA MET A 14 9.50 12.73 3.30
C MET A 14 10.43 13.04 2.14
N ASN A 15 9.95 12.81 0.91
CA ASN A 15 10.64 13.25 -0.30
C ASN A 15 10.32 14.71 -0.65
N GLU A 16 10.84 15.19 -1.78
CA GLU A 16 10.63 16.56 -2.25
C GLU A 16 9.18 16.90 -2.59
N TYR A 17 8.31 15.90 -2.73
CA TYR A 17 6.87 16.06 -3.00
C TYR A 17 6.03 16.00 -1.71
N GLU A 18 6.65 16.13 -0.55
CA GLU A 18 6.00 16.02 0.75
C GLU A 18 5.27 14.67 0.95
N MET A 19 5.78 13.63 0.31
CA MET A 19 5.27 12.28 0.45
C MET A 19 6.11 11.50 1.46
N PRO A 20 5.53 11.00 2.57
CA PRO A 20 6.26 10.15 3.51
C PRO A 20 6.68 8.85 2.83
N THR A 21 7.95 8.44 2.99
CA THR A 21 8.55 7.37 2.19
C THR A 21 8.92 6.10 2.95
N VAL A 22 8.93 6.14 4.28
CA VAL A 22 9.32 4.98 5.10
C VAL A 22 8.14 4.04 5.23
N SER A 23 8.15 2.94 4.46
CA SER A 23 7.08 1.95 4.50
C SER A 23 7.10 1.14 5.80
N LEU A 24 5.90 0.85 6.30
CA LEU A 24 5.75 0.05 7.51
C LEU A 24 6.11 -1.42 7.24
N PRO A 25 6.64 -2.15 8.25
CA PRO A 25 6.87 -3.57 8.13
C PRO A 25 5.54 -4.34 8.18
N LEU A 26 5.50 -5.48 7.50
CA LEU A 26 4.30 -6.32 7.45
C LEU A 26 4.70 -7.79 7.49
N LYS A 27 3.94 -8.59 8.23
CA LYS A 27 4.09 -10.04 8.27
C LYS A 27 2.77 -10.69 7.88
N ILE A 28 2.84 -11.64 6.95
CA ILE A 28 1.69 -12.40 6.46
C ILE A 28 1.75 -13.77 7.10
N GLU A 29 0.65 -14.17 7.76
CA GLU A 29 0.54 -15.45 8.46
C GLU A 29 -0.70 -16.21 7.95
N ASP A 30 -0.67 -17.53 8.09
CA ASP A 30 -1.80 -18.43 7.84
C ASP A 30 -2.34 -18.37 6.40
N ALA A 31 -1.48 -18.09 5.42
CA ALA A 31 -1.87 -18.10 4.02
C ALA A 31 -2.20 -19.52 3.54
N PRO A 32 -3.13 -19.67 2.59
CA PRO A 32 -3.39 -20.98 1.96
C PRO A 32 -2.13 -21.62 1.37
N ALA A 33 -2.02 -22.96 1.47
CA ALA A 33 -0.83 -23.69 1.05
C ALA A 33 -0.53 -23.55 -0.45
N ASN A 34 -1.54 -23.28 -1.28
CA ASN A 34 -1.41 -23.13 -2.73
C ASN A 34 -1.20 -21.67 -3.16
N THR A 35 -0.86 -20.78 -2.23
CA THR A 35 -0.54 -19.38 -2.55
C THR A 35 0.73 -19.28 -3.38
N VAL A 36 0.66 -18.60 -4.51
CA VAL A 36 1.79 -18.34 -5.40
C VAL A 36 2.39 -16.96 -5.18
N SER A 37 1.54 -15.94 -4.94
CA SER A 37 1.98 -14.58 -4.68
C SER A 37 0.99 -13.85 -3.79
N TYR A 38 1.43 -12.68 -3.28
CA TYR A 38 0.58 -11.77 -2.54
C TYR A 38 0.51 -10.42 -3.24
N ALA A 39 -0.62 -9.76 -3.07
CA ALA A 39 -0.80 -8.35 -3.39
C ALA A 39 -1.27 -7.61 -2.14
N LEU A 40 -0.99 -6.32 -2.06
CA LEU A 40 -1.47 -5.49 -0.97
C LEU A 40 -2.00 -4.14 -1.48
N VAL A 41 -2.95 -3.60 -0.74
CA VAL A 41 -3.50 -2.26 -0.93
C VAL A 41 -3.60 -1.60 0.44
N LEU A 42 -2.96 -0.45 0.60
CA LEU A 42 -3.08 0.40 1.78
C LEU A 42 -3.91 1.62 1.41
N GLU A 43 -5.02 1.82 2.08
CA GLU A 43 -5.94 2.90 1.76
C GLU A 43 -6.44 3.65 2.99
N ASP A 44 -6.88 4.88 2.76
CA ASP A 44 -7.47 5.77 3.75
C ASP A 44 -8.88 6.16 3.30
N LYS A 45 -9.90 5.48 3.85
CA LYS A 45 -11.30 5.80 3.56
C LYS A 45 -11.76 7.07 4.26
N ASP A 46 -11.10 7.46 5.35
CA ASP A 46 -11.41 8.69 6.08
C ASP A 46 -10.93 9.95 5.32
N ALA A 47 -10.26 9.77 4.19
CA ALA A 47 -9.95 10.84 3.25
C ALA A 47 -11.17 11.35 2.47
N PHE A 48 -12.29 10.61 2.45
CA PHE A 48 -13.49 11.02 1.71
C PHE A 48 -13.97 12.44 2.03
N PRO A 49 -14.10 12.84 3.31
CA PRO A 49 -14.50 14.22 3.62
C PRO A 49 -13.45 15.28 3.21
N VAL A 50 -12.20 14.88 3.06
CA VAL A 50 -11.08 15.76 2.71
C VAL A 50 -10.99 15.99 1.21
N CYS A 51 -11.01 14.91 0.41
CA CYS A 51 -10.73 14.99 -1.03
C CYS A 51 -11.79 14.34 -1.93
N GLY A 52 -12.79 13.66 -1.36
CA GLY A 52 -13.90 13.07 -2.12
C GLY A 52 -13.67 11.65 -2.61
N PHE A 53 -12.56 11.02 -2.20
CA PHE A 53 -12.24 9.63 -2.56
C PHE A 53 -11.38 8.99 -1.48
N SER A 54 -11.27 7.64 -1.49
CA SER A 54 -10.33 6.92 -0.66
C SER A 54 -8.91 7.17 -1.18
N TRP A 55 -8.00 7.62 -0.31
CA TRP A 55 -6.61 7.86 -0.71
C TRP A 55 -5.85 6.54 -0.71
N ILE A 56 -5.31 6.17 -1.86
CA ILE A 56 -4.48 4.98 -2.02
C ILE A 56 -3.04 5.35 -1.66
N HIS A 57 -2.55 4.75 -0.59
CA HIS A 57 -1.20 5.02 -0.06
C HIS A 57 -0.15 4.09 -0.64
N TRP A 58 -0.51 2.84 -0.94
CA TRP A 58 0.43 1.84 -1.41
C TRP A 58 -0.30 0.69 -2.10
N THR A 59 0.19 0.30 -3.26
CA THR A 59 -0.20 -0.95 -3.91
C THR A 59 1.06 -1.71 -4.31
N ALA A 60 1.07 -3.02 -4.06
CA ALA A 60 2.17 -3.88 -4.44
C ALA A 60 1.63 -5.24 -4.89
N ALA A 61 2.36 -5.89 -5.77
CA ALA A 61 1.98 -7.19 -6.32
C ALA A 61 3.21 -8.06 -6.58
N ASN A 62 2.95 -9.34 -6.85
CA ASN A 62 4.00 -10.34 -7.10
C ASN A 62 4.99 -10.46 -5.92
N ILE A 63 4.48 -10.28 -4.71
CA ILE A 63 5.22 -10.53 -3.49
C ILE A 63 5.24 -12.04 -3.27
N THR A 64 6.44 -12.63 -3.17
CA THR A 64 6.62 -14.09 -3.01
C THR A 64 7.19 -14.48 -1.65
N LYS A 65 7.27 -13.54 -0.73
CA LYS A 65 7.72 -13.73 0.65
C LYS A 65 6.63 -13.29 1.63
N THR A 66 6.72 -13.74 2.86
CA THR A 66 5.69 -13.49 3.89
C THR A 66 6.03 -12.33 4.81
N GLU A 67 7.18 -11.68 4.62
CA GLU A 67 7.63 -10.61 5.50
C GLU A 67 8.22 -9.46 4.68
N LEU A 68 7.70 -8.25 4.90
CA LEU A 68 8.23 -7.01 4.35
C LEU A 68 8.89 -6.24 5.49
N GLN A 69 10.11 -5.76 5.24
CA GLN A 69 10.87 -5.00 6.23
C GLN A 69 10.47 -3.53 6.24
N GLU A 70 10.80 -2.84 7.32
CA GLU A 70 10.67 -1.39 7.39
C GLU A 70 11.42 -0.74 6.23
N ASN A 71 10.77 0.22 5.58
CA ASN A 71 11.33 0.98 4.43
C ASN A 71 11.68 0.14 3.20
N GLU A 72 11.14 -1.06 3.09
CA GLU A 72 11.45 -1.95 1.96
C GLU A 72 10.91 -1.42 0.63
N SER A 73 9.84 -0.62 0.64
CA SER A 73 9.27 -0.04 -0.58
C SER A 73 10.30 0.73 -1.41
N GLN A 74 11.21 1.45 -0.76
CA GLN A 74 12.21 2.26 -1.46
C GLN A 74 13.29 1.43 -2.17
N SER A 75 13.56 0.22 -1.71
CA SER A 75 14.65 -0.61 -2.21
C SER A 75 14.21 -1.92 -2.85
N ALA A 76 12.92 -2.20 -2.90
CA ALA A 76 12.41 -3.48 -3.40
C ALA A 76 12.76 -3.72 -4.86
N THR A 77 13.29 -4.91 -5.13
CA THR A 77 13.60 -5.39 -6.48
C THR A 77 12.92 -6.73 -6.78
N ASP A 78 12.32 -7.37 -5.78
CA ASP A 78 11.72 -8.70 -5.85
C ASP A 78 10.18 -8.69 -5.90
N PHE A 79 9.58 -7.51 -5.92
CA PHE A 79 8.16 -7.31 -6.19
C PHE A 79 7.94 -5.97 -6.89
N ILE A 80 6.73 -5.76 -7.41
CA ILE A 80 6.37 -4.54 -8.13
C ILE A 80 5.37 -3.72 -7.34
N GLN A 81 5.36 -2.42 -7.61
CA GLN A 81 4.52 -1.45 -6.90
C GLN A 81 3.78 -0.57 -7.91
N GLY A 82 2.58 -0.16 -7.54
CA GLY A 82 1.72 0.67 -8.37
C GLY A 82 1.69 2.12 -7.94
N VAL A 83 1.01 2.92 -8.75
CA VAL A 83 0.83 4.35 -8.54
C VAL A 83 -0.08 4.59 -7.35
N ASN A 84 0.34 5.47 -6.44
CA ASN A 84 -0.47 5.90 -5.31
C ASN A 84 -1.21 7.22 -5.62
N SER A 85 -2.05 7.69 -4.71
CA SER A 85 -2.93 8.85 -4.93
C SER A 85 -2.21 10.19 -4.99
N TRP A 86 -0.90 10.26 -4.68
CA TRP A 86 -0.11 11.49 -4.89
C TRP A 86 -0.09 11.92 -6.36
N ILE A 87 -0.41 11.01 -7.29
CA ILE A 87 -0.59 11.35 -8.71
C ILE A 87 -1.63 12.45 -8.89
N SER A 88 -2.66 12.52 -8.04
CA SER A 88 -3.69 13.56 -8.09
C SER A 88 -3.16 14.94 -7.71
N ASP A 89 -2.04 15.00 -7.00
CA ASP A 89 -1.35 16.23 -6.63
C ASP A 89 -0.29 16.65 -7.66
N GLY A 90 -0.20 15.94 -8.79
CA GLY A 90 0.78 16.22 -9.83
C GLY A 90 2.15 15.59 -9.61
N THR A 91 2.29 14.70 -8.63
CA THR A 91 3.55 13.98 -8.41
C THR A 91 3.86 13.09 -9.62
N PRO A 92 5.10 13.09 -10.13
CA PRO A 92 5.46 12.21 -11.24
C PRO A 92 5.24 10.73 -10.93
N VAL A 93 4.83 9.95 -11.92
CA VAL A 93 4.54 8.52 -11.78
C VAL A 93 5.72 7.77 -11.16
N GLU A 94 6.94 8.05 -11.61
CA GLU A 94 8.16 7.42 -11.09
C GLU A 94 8.46 7.75 -9.63
N ALA A 95 7.89 8.82 -9.08
CA ALA A 95 8.04 9.19 -7.68
C ALA A 95 6.91 8.66 -6.80
N CYS A 96 5.71 8.43 -7.35
CA CYS A 96 4.54 7.95 -6.59
C CYS A 96 4.16 6.50 -6.89
N SER A 97 5.02 5.72 -7.52
CA SER A 97 4.86 4.26 -7.69
C SER A 97 5.50 3.48 -6.55
N TYR A 98 5.30 3.96 -5.32
CA TYR A 98 5.87 3.46 -4.08
C TYR A 98 4.88 3.69 -2.93
N TYR A 99 5.31 3.32 -1.73
CA TYR A 99 4.60 3.69 -0.51
C TYR A 99 4.59 5.22 -0.35
N GLY A 100 3.41 5.78 -0.13
CA GLY A 100 3.23 7.14 0.34
C GLY A 100 2.49 7.11 1.67
N GLY A 101 3.13 7.58 2.75
CA GLY A 101 2.66 7.38 4.11
C GLY A 101 1.50 8.27 4.54
N MET A 102 1.06 8.08 5.76
CA MET A 102 -0.11 8.71 6.36
C MET A 102 0.11 10.20 6.61
N ALA A 103 -0.82 11.02 6.16
CA ALA A 103 -0.77 12.47 6.32
C ALA A 103 -2.16 13.08 6.54
N PRO A 104 -2.92 12.62 7.57
CA PRO A 104 -4.27 13.10 7.79
C PRO A 104 -4.25 14.59 8.19
N PRO A 105 -5.01 15.48 7.50
CA PRO A 105 -4.92 16.92 7.76
C PRO A 105 -5.92 17.45 8.80
N ASP A 106 -7.00 16.74 9.05
CA ASP A 106 -8.16 17.22 9.80
C ASP A 106 -8.38 16.53 11.15
N ALA A 107 -8.15 15.23 11.20
CA ALA A 107 -8.41 14.39 12.38
C ALA A 107 -7.56 13.12 12.30
N PRO A 108 -7.45 12.33 13.36
CA PRO A 108 -6.87 10.98 13.22
C PRO A 108 -7.69 10.14 12.25
N HIS A 109 -7.00 9.47 11.32
CA HIS A 109 -7.65 8.57 10.34
C HIS A 109 -7.34 7.11 10.64
N VAL A 110 -8.27 6.22 10.25
CA VAL A 110 -8.08 4.78 10.28
C VAL A 110 -7.63 4.33 8.89
N TYR A 111 -6.46 3.71 8.83
CA TYR A 111 -5.86 3.18 7.60
C TYR A 111 -6.09 1.68 7.53
N GLU A 112 -6.35 1.17 6.35
CA GLU A 112 -6.61 -0.25 6.12
C GLU A 112 -5.57 -0.82 5.16
N ILE A 113 -4.92 -1.91 5.59
CA ILE A 113 -4.05 -2.71 4.73
C ILE A 113 -4.80 -3.98 4.36
N HIS A 114 -5.10 -4.13 3.08
CA HIS A 114 -5.69 -5.35 2.55
C HIS A 114 -4.59 -6.19 1.92
N VAL A 115 -4.48 -7.46 2.31
CA VAL A 115 -3.54 -8.40 1.73
C VAL A 115 -4.33 -9.52 1.06
N TYR A 116 -3.95 -9.83 -0.16
CA TYR A 116 -4.58 -10.88 -0.97
C TYR A 116 -3.59 -12.00 -1.23
N ALA A 117 -3.99 -13.24 -0.93
CA ALA A 117 -3.24 -14.43 -1.31
C ALA A 117 -3.77 -14.91 -2.68
N LEU A 118 -2.88 -15.02 -3.66
CA LEU A 118 -3.24 -15.30 -5.04
C LEU A 118 -2.67 -16.64 -5.49
N ASP A 119 -3.37 -17.31 -6.40
CA ASP A 119 -2.95 -18.58 -6.97
C ASP A 119 -2.05 -18.44 -8.21
N THR A 120 -1.64 -17.22 -8.53
CA THR A 120 -0.85 -16.90 -9.71
C THR A 120 0.04 -15.68 -9.49
N MET A 121 1.05 -15.53 -10.33
CA MET A 121 1.71 -14.25 -10.53
C MET A 121 0.86 -13.38 -11.45
N LEU A 122 0.91 -12.05 -11.27
CA LEU A 122 0.14 -11.12 -12.09
C LEU A 122 0.98 -10.56 -13.23
N ASP A 123 0.35 -10.36 -14.38
CA ASP A 123 0.98 -9.73 -15.55
C ASP A 123 0.88 -8.19 -15.42
N LEU A 124 1.70 -7.65 -14.55
CA LEU A 124 1.78 -6.21 -14.24
C LEU A 124 3.23 -5.75 -14.27
N LYS A 125 3.42 -4.46 -14.47
CA LYS A 125 4.74 -3.81 -14.45
C LYS A 125 4.80 -2.78 -13.33
N GLN A 126 6.02 -2.46 -12.89
CA GLN A 126 6.24 -1.35 -11.96
C GLN A 126 5.53 -0.08 -12.47
N GLY A 127 4.82 0.60 -11.59
CA GLY A 127 4.01 1.77 -11.96
C GLY A 127 2.62 1.41 -12.51
N PHE A 128 2.12 0.23 -12.22
CA PHE A 128 0.76 -0.17 -12.60
C PHE A 128 -0.29 0.71 -11.92
N ASN A 129 -1.47 0.78 -12.51
CA ASN A 129 -2.62 1.45 -11.90
C ASN A 129 -3.47 0.48 -11.07
N TYR A 130 -4.16 0.99 -10.06
CA TYR A 130 -4.96 0.17 -9.15
C TYR A 130 -6.01 -0.67 -9.89
N ASN A 131 -6.66 -0.10 -10.92
CA ASN A 131 -7.65 -0.83 -11.70
C ASN A 131 -7.05 -2.06 -12.41
N GLU A 132 -5.81 -1.96 -12.87
CA GLU A 132 -5.10 -3.10 -13.48
C GLU A 132 -4.86 -4.21 -12.46
N LEU A 133 -4.43 -3.85 -11.25
CA LEU A 133 -4.28 -4.80 -10.14
C LEU A 133 -5.61 -5.50 -9.84
N TYR A 134 -6.66 -4.72 -9.70
CA TYR A 134 -8.00 -5.24 -9.39
C TYR A 134 -8.48 -6.24 -10.43
N HIS A 135 -8.33 -5.91 -11.72
CA HIS A 135 -8.74 -6.78 -12.82
C HIS A 135 -7.90 -8.05 -12.91
N GLN A 136 -6.59 -7.94 -12.70
CA GLN A 136 -5.69 -9.08 -12.73
C GLN A 136 -5.93 -10.06 -11.58
N MET A 137 -6.35 -9.57 -10.41
CA MET A 137 -6.66 -10.42 -9.26
C MET A 137 -7.98 -11.18 -9.41
N ASP A 138 -8.90 -10.71 -10.26
CA ASP A 138 -10.23 -11.30 -10.39
C ASP A 138 -10.14 -12.78 -10.79
N GLY A 139 -10.81 -13.64 -10.02
CA GLY A 139 -10.78 -15.09 -10.23
C GLY A 139 -9.53 -15.79 -9.67
N HIS A 140 -8.58 -15.06 -9.04
CA HIS A 140 -7.32 -15.61 -8.53
C HIS A 140 -7.11 -15.46 -7.03
N ILE A 141 -8.07 -14.85 -6.32
CA ILE A 141 -7.96 -14.63 -4.88
C ILE A 141 -8.33 -15.89 -4.12
N LEU A 142 -7.36 -16.46 -3.39
CA LEU A 142 -7.55 -17.63 -2.54
C LEU A 142 -8.08 -17.23 -1.15
N ASP A 143 -7.55 -16.11 -0.62
CA ASP A 143 -7.90 -15.61 0.69
C ASP A 143 -7.50 -14.14 0.77
N GLN A 144 -8.07 -13.43 1.74
CA GLN A 144 -7.69 -12.04 2.00
C GLN A 144 -7.82 -11.73 3.48
N GLY A 145 -7.02 -10.78 3.95
CA GLY A 145 -7.07 -10.25 5.31
C GLY A 145 -6.94 -8.74 5.30
N THR A 146 -7.48 -8.11 6.33
CA THR A 146 -7.38 -6.65 6.52
C THR A 146 -6.85 -6.34 7.91
N LEU A 147 -5.83 -5.50 7.97
CA LEU A 147 -5.30 -4.94 9.20
C LEU A 147 -5.61 -3.44 9.23
N LYS A 148 -6.07 -2.95 10.37
CA LYS A 148 -6.41 -1.53 10.55
C LYS A 148 -5.49 -0.90 11.59
N GLY A 149 -5.11 0.35 11.32
CA GLY A 149 -4.31 1.14 12.24
C GLY A 149 -4.71 2.61 12.19
N ILE A 150 -4.51 3.32 13.31
CA ILE A 150 -4.81 4.74 13.45
C ILE A 150 -3.51 5.52 13.35
N TYR A 151 -3.52 6.58 12.53
CA TYR A 151 -2.45 7.58 12.51
C TYR A 151 -3.03 8.92 12.94
N LYS A 152 -2.37 9.59 13.88
CA LYS A 152 -2.82 10.87 14.42
C LYS A 152 -2.54 12.01 13.44
N ASN A 153 -3.43 13.01 13.45
CA ASN A 153 -3.24 14.22 12.65
C ASN A 153 -2.23 15.20 13.25
#